data_3bad08f891653704e828d8f1b1dd0c2a
#
_entry.id   3bad08f891653704e828d8f1b1dd0c2a
#
_cell.length_a   1.000
_cell.length_b   1.000
_cell.length_c   1.000
_cell.angle_alpha   90.00
_cell.angle_beta   90.00
_cell.angle_gamma   90.00
#
_symmetry.space_group_name_H-M   'P 1'
#
loop_
_entity.id
_entity.type
_entity.pdbx_description
1 polymer ?
#
loop_
_entity_poly.entity_id
_entity_poly.type
_entity_poly.pdbx_seq_one_letter_code
_entity_poly.pdbx_strand_id
1 'polypeptide(L)'
;MSVAFSERSVLKKTTPPNEFSVKIAPQTKGNPALFLRIPMFKKLHYKVRGLPTPLAGLALGIASLGWCLENALPLAGWGQTTGAVIGLVMIGFLVLRFTAHHDTLWADLKHPVVGSIVPTFAMCLMVVSKTAGHWMPEAGVVLWCAAVLLHLAALGIFVVNRLQEPRLELMVPSWFVPPIGIVVADVTFPEVAVLLPFAKILFWMGAAAYAVLLPLMIYRLFFLPEVPNGAKPTIAILAAPASLLLAGYLTVEKDPSLLLVALLFGIAILMTVVIYFAFWRLLRLQFSPGYAAFTFPMAIGATALYKLSNLVAGFPGALHYAHQIRFLAHVEVTVAAVVILYVAALYAKNLRGMLPKLPAAA
;
A
#
# COMPACT_ATOMS: atom_id res chain seq x y z
N MET A 1 -21.09 65.51 22.07
CA MET A 1 -20.94 65.64 20.59
C MET A 1 -20.61 64.25 20.04
N SER A 2 -21.57 63.71 19.30
CA SER A 2 -21.66 62.40 18.73
C SER A 2 -20.75 62.24 17.51
N VAL A 3 -20.03 61.12 17.33
CA VAL A 3 -19.90 60.50 16.03
C VAL A 3 -19.67 59.01 16.24
N ALA A 4 -20.63 58.21 15.80
CA ALA A 4 -20.58 56.76 15.66
C ALA A 4 -19.79 56.40 14.39
N PHE A 5 -18.89 55.42 14.45
CA PHE A 5 -18.40 54.72 13.26
C PHE A 5 -18.71 53.25 13.37
N SER A 6 -19.69 52.84 12.56
CA SER A 6 -20.06 51.47 12.30
C SER A 6 -19.17 50.96 11.15
N GLU A 7 -18.33 49.98 11.40
CA GLU A 7 -17.77 49.14 10.34
C GLU A 7 -18.02 47.65 10.65
N ARG A 8 -19.08 47.14 10.05
CA ARG A 8 -19.29 45.70 9.88
C ARG A 8 -18.44 45.23 8.70
N SER A 9 -17.25 44.71 8.95
CA SER A 9 -16.52 43.94 7.97
C SER A 9 -17.11 42.53 7.89
N VAL A 10 -17.86 42.30 6.78
CA VAL A 10 -18.38 41.00 6.39
C VAL A 10 -17.19 40.13 5.98
N LEU A 11 -16.72 39.26 6.88
CA LEU A 11 -15.82 38.18 6.55
C LEU A 11 -16.53 37.18 5.64
N LYS A 12 -16.36 37.30 4.33
CA LYS A 12 -16.67 36.24 3.37
C LYS A 12 -15.83 35.01 3.72
N LYS A 13 -16.47 33.99 4.31
CA LYS A 13 -15.93 32.64 4.37
C LYS A 13 -15.78 32.13 2.94
N THR A 14 -14.58 32.25 2.39
CA THR A 14 -14.18 31.53 1.18
C THR A 14 -13.94 30.08 1.58
N THR A 15 -14.89 29.19 1.30
CA THR A 15 -14.68 27.76 1.30
C THR A 15 -13.60 27.42 0.27
N PRO A 16 -12.55 26.65 0.63
CA PRO A 16 -11.57 26.21 -0.36
C PRO A 16 -12.27 25.30 -1.39
N PRO A 17 -11.87 25.35 -2.67
CA PRO A 17 -12.46 24.53 -3.71
C PRO A 17 -12.26 23.06 -3.40
N ASN A 18 -13.31 22.28 -3.55
CA ASN A 18 -13.36 20.85 -3.35
C ASN A 18 -12.67 20.18 -4.56
N GLU A 19 -11.33 20.10 -4.56
CA GLU A 19 -10.51 19.60 -5.68
C GLU A 19 -10.70 18.10 -6.01
N PHE A 20 -11.57 17.41 -5.28
CA PHE A 20 -11.95 16.02 -5.59
C PHE A 20 -13.21 15.88 -6.45
N SER A 21 -13.76 16.99 -6.94
CA SER A 21 -14.89 16.93 -7.87
C SER A 21 -14.37 16.78 -9.30
N VAL A 22 -14.25 15.54 -9.76
CA VAL A 22 -14.14 15.25 -11.20
C VAL A 22 -15.40 15.79 -11.86
N LYS A 23 -15.30 16.89 -12.60
CA LYS A 23 -16.38 17.42 -13.41
C LYS A 23 -16.78 16.38 -14.45
N ILE A 24 -17.90 15.70 -14.21
CA ILE A 24 -18.53 14.80 -15.18
C ILE A 24 -19.22 15.70 -16.21
N ALA A 25 -18.72 15.66 -17.44
CA ALA A 25 -19.36 16.33 -18.58
C ALA A 25 -20.79 15.76 -18.81
N PRO A 26 -21.74 16.57 -19.33
CA PRO A 26 -23.12 16.14 -19.48
C PRO A 26 -23.25 14.95 -20.43
N GLN A 27 -24.12 14.00 -20.05
CA GLN A 27 -24.35 12.75 -20.78
C GLN A 27 -25.32 13.00 -21.95
N THR A 28 -24.87 12.78 -23.18
CA THR A 28 -25.75 12.58 -24.33
C THR A 28 -26.22 11.11 -24.38
N LYS A 29 -27.52 10.89 -24.53
CA LYS A 29 -28.13 9.55 -24.69
C LYS A 29 -27.76 8.99 -26.08
N GLY A 30 -26.77 8.10 -26.14
CA GLY A 30 -26.33 7.41 -27.36
C GLY A 30 -27.13 6.12 -27.62
N ASN A 31 -27.31 5.78 -28.89
CA ASN A 31 -28.04 4.62 -29.37
C ASN A 31 -27.30 3.29 -29.06
N PRO A 32 -27.91 2.30 -28.38
CA PRO A 32 -27.26 1.07 -27.95
C PRO A 32 -26.79 0.16 -29.11
N ALA A 33 -27.39 0.25 -30.30
CA ALA A 33 -27.02 -0.60 -31.44
C ALA A 33 -25.64 -0.29 -32.06
N LEU A 34 -25.08 0.90 -31.80
CA LEU A 34 -23.78 1.33 -32.30
C LEU A 34 -22.60 0.76 -31.49
N PHE A 35 -22.83 0.24 -30.27
CA PHE A 35 -21.85 -0.33 -29.36
C PHE A 35 -21.16 -1.63 -29.87
N LEU A 36 -21.83 -2.33 -30.82
CA LEU A 36 -21.32 -3.62 -31.33
C LEU A 36 -20.15 -3.49 -32.32
N ARG A 37 -19.86 -2.28 -32.83
CA ARG A 37 -18.83 -2.07 -33.89
C ARG A 37 -17.44 -1.67 -33.38
N ILE A 38 -17.26 -1.38 -32.07
CA ILE A 38 -15.94 -1.03 -31.55
C ILE A 38 -15.16 -2.34 -31.29
N PRO A 39 -13.97 -2.56 -31.88
CA PRO A 39 -13.15 -3.74 -31.60
C PRO A 39 -12.91 -3.91 -30.12
N MET A 40 -12.92 -5.16 -29.63
CA MET A 40 -12.75 -5.48 -28.20
C MET A 40 -11.50 -4.84 -27.61
N PHE A 41 -10.41 -4.80 -28.36
CA PHE A 41 -9.14 -4.16 -27.97
C PHE A 41 -9.30 -2.65 -27.72
N LYS A 42 -10.00 -1.92 -28.58
CA LYS A 42 -10.27 -0.48 -28.37
C LYS A 42 -11.15 -0.23 -27.16
N LYS A 43 -12.11 -1.12 -26.89
CA LYS A 43 -12.95 -1.05 -25.66
C LYS A 43 -12.09 -1.25 -24.41
N LEU A 44 -11.20 -2.23 -24.41
CA LEU A 44 -10.30 -2.51 -23.31
C LEU A 44 -9.34 -1.34 -23.08
N HIS A 45 -8.67 -0.88 -24.13
CA HIS A 45 -7.77 0.28 -24.11
C HIS A 45 -8.42 1.50 -23.46
N TYR A 46 -9.66 1.83 -23.85
CA TYR A 46 -10.39 2.95 -23.25
C TYR A 46 -10.76 2.72 -21.79
N LYS A 47 -11.22 1.51 -21.46
CA LYS A 47 -11.65 1.18 -20.08
C LYS A 47 -10.52 1.20 -19.08
N VAL A 48 -9.34 0.70 -19.42
CA VAL A 48 -8.21 0.62 -18.48
C VAL A 48 -7.74 2.00 -18.00
N ARG A 49 -8.00 3.07 -18.74
CA ARG A 49 -7.69 4.44 -18.31
C ARG A 49 -8.30 4.81 -16.97
N GLY A 50 -9.47 4.27 -16.65
CA GLY A 50 -10.19 4.56 -15.40
C GLY A 50 -9.77 3.70 -14.20
N LEU A 51 -8.88 2.73 -14.38
CA LEU A 51 -8.42 1.91 -13.26
C LEU A 51 -7.63 2.79 -12.27
N PRO A 52 -7.94 2.76 -10.98
CA PRO A 52 -7.22 3.58 -10.01
C PRO A 52 -5.87 2.97 -9.66
N THR A 53 -4.82 3.79 -9.52
CA THR A 53 -3.47 3.37 -9.11
C THR A 53 -3.44 2.64 -7.75
N PRO A 54 -4.28 2.97 -6.75
CA PRO A 54 -4.38 2.19 -5.52
C PRO A 54 -4.77 0.71 -5.71
N LEU A 55 -5.23 0.29 -6.89
CA LEU A 55 -5.41 -1.12 -7.23
C LEU A 55 -4.12 -1.94 -7.02
N ALA A 56 -2.93 -1.33 -7.21
CA ALA A 56 -1.65 -1.97 -6.91
C ALA A 56 -1.50 -2.30 -5.41
N GLY A 57 -2.03 -1.44 -4.52
CA GLY A 57 -2.04 -1.70 -3.08
C GLY A 57 -2.94 -2.88 -2.72
N LEU A 58 -4.10 -3.03 -3.37
CA LEU A 58 -4.96 -4.20 -3.18
C LEU A 58 -4.29 -5.48 -3.74
N ALA A 59 -3.65 -5.40 -4.91
CA ALA A 59 -2.89 -6.50 -5.49
C ALA A 59 -1.78 -6.98 -4.54
N LEU A 60 -1.00 -6.03 -3.97
CA LEU A 60 0.00 -6.30 -2.95
C LEU A 60 -0.62 -6.96 -1.71
N GLY A 61 -1.75 -6.46 -1.22
CA GLY A 61 -2.46 -7.02 -0.07
C GLY A 61 -2.90 -8.47 -0.29
N ILE A 62 -3.48 -8.77 -1.46
CA ILE A 62 -3.93 -10.13 -1.82
C ILE A 62 -2.73 -11.08 -1.97
N ALA A 63 -1.66 -10.66 -2.66
CA ALA A 63 -0.46 -11.48 -2.81
C ALA A 63 0.20 -11.77 -1.46
N SER A 64 0.30 -10.76 -0.57
CA SER A 64 0.86 -10.90 0.77
C SER A 64 -0.02 -11.77 1.68
N LEU A 65 -1.34 -11.68 1.56
CA LEU A 65 -2.25 -12.55 2.31
C LEU A 65 -2.05 -14.02 1.91
N GLY A 66 -1.99 -14.30 0.60
CA GLY A 66 -1.75 -15.65 0.11
C GLY A 66 -0.48 -16.27 0.70
N TRP A 67 0.59 -15.49 0.73
CA TRP A 67 1.84 -15.92 1.35
C TRP A 67 1.74 -16.05 2.88
N CYS A 68 1.07 -15.11 3.55
CA CYS A 68 0.88 -15.16 5.00
C CYS A 68 0.07 -16.40 5.44
N LEU A 69 -0.93 -16.81 4.64
CA LEU A 69 -1.75 -17.99 4.93
C LEU A 69 -0.94 -19.30 4.93
N GLU A 70 0.17 -19.37 4.21
CA GLU A 70 1.09 -20.55 4.27
C GLU A 70 1.69 -20.76 5.68
N ASN A 71 1.78 -19.69 6.49
CA ASN A 71 2.25 -19.80 7.88
C ASN A 71 1.14 -20.26 8.84
N ALA A 72 -0.13 -20.07 8.44
CA ALA A 72 -1.30 -20.40 9.27
C ALA A 72 -1.88 -21.78 8.95
N LEU A 73 -1.80 -22.22 7.69
CA LEU A 73 -2.48 -23.39 7.16
C LEU A 73 -1.50 -24.22 6.30
N PRO A 74 -1.62 -25.55 6.28
CA PRO A 74 -0.77 -26.41 5.47
C PRO A 74 -1.22 -26.41 4.00
N LEU A 75 -1.02 -25.31 3.29
CA LEU A 75 -1.49 -25.09 1.93
C LEU A 75 -0.52 -25.56 0.83
N ALA A 76 0.67 -26.04 1.22
CA ALA A 76 1.68 -26.59 0.30
C ALA A 76 2.01 -25.68 -0.91
N GLY A 77 2.05 -24.35 -0.68
CA GLY A 77 2.36 -23.36 -1.71
C GLY A 77 1.15 -22.84 -2.51
N TRP A 78 -0.03 -23.43 -2.34
CA TRP A 78 -1.22 -22.98 -3.07
C TRP A 78 -1.71 -21.60 -2.65
N GLY A 79 -1.59 -21.25 -1.38
CA GLY A 79 -1.98 -19.94 -0.87
C GLY A 79 -1.16 -18.83 -1.50
N GLN A 80 0.18 -18.95 -1.44
CA GLN A 80 1.09 -17.97 -2.04
C GLN A 80 0.95 -17.91 -3.57
N THR A 81 0.78 -19.06 -4.24
CA THR A 81 0.63 -19.11 -5.70
C THR A 81 -0.67 -18.44 -6.14
N THR A 82 -1.79 -18.74 -5.49
CA THR A 82 -3.08 -18.12 -5.79
C THR A 82 -3.03 -16.60 -5.58
N GLY A 83 -2.51 -16.16 -4.42
CA GLY A 83 -2.35 -14.73 -4.12
C GLY A 83 -1.47 -14.00 -5.13
N ALA A 84 -0.33 -14.60 -5.51
CA ALA A 84 0.59 -14.05 -6.49
C ALA A 84 -0.03 -13.96 -7.90
N VAL A 85 -0.76 -14.98 -8.34
CA VAL A 85 -1.45 -14.99 -9.65
C VAL A 85 -2.53 -13.89 -9.70
N ILE A 86 -3.36 -13.76 -8.67
CA ILE A 86 -4.38 -12.71 -8.61
C ILE A 86 -3.69 -11.32 -8.62
N GLY A 87 -2.66 -11.14 -7.77
CA GLY A 87 -1.88 -9.91 -7.72
C GLY A 87 -1.27 -9.57 -9.09
N LEU A 88 -0.65 -10.55 -9.77
CA LEU A 88 -0.04 -10.37 -11.08
C LEU A 88 -1.06 -9.97 -12.16
N VAL A 89 -2.25 -10.57 -12.17
CA VAL A 89 -3.33 -10.19 -13.09
C VAL A 89 -3.73 -8.73 -12.86
N MET A 90 -3.89 -8.31 -11.60
CA MET A 90 -4.26 -6.93 -11.27
C MET A 90 -3.13 -5.94 -11.68
N ILE A 91 -1.88 -6.30 -11.45
CA ILE A 91 -0.71 -5.53 -11.90
C ILE A 91 -0.67 -5.48 -13.44
N GLY A 92 -0.98 -6.57 -14.13
CA GLY A 92 -1.07 -6.61 -15.60
C GLY A 92 -2.06 -5.59 -16.17
N PHE A 93 -3.22 -5.41 -15.54
CA PHE A 93 -4.17 -4.35 -15.94
C PHE A 93 -3.61 -2.94 -15.72
N LEU A 94 -2.83 -2.71 -14.66
CA LEU A 94 -2.16 -1.42 -14.45
C LEU A 94 -1.01 -1.20 -15.43
N VAL A 95 -0.24 -2.24 -15.78
CA VAL A 95 0.75 -2.16 -16.88
C VAL A 95 0.08 -1.74 -18.16
N LEU A 96 -1.03 -2.40 -18.53
CA LEU A 96 -1.80 -2.04 -19.71
C LEU A 96 -2.31 -0.59 -19.67
N ARG A 97 -2.76 -0.10 -18.50
CA ARG A 97 -3.14 1.30 -18.31
C ARG A 97 -1.96 2.24 -18.56
N PHE A 98 -0.84 2.00 -17.92
CA PHE A 98 0.31 2.91 -17.96
C PHE A 98 1.02 2.90 -19.33
N THR A 99 1.04 1.77 -20.03
CA THR A 99 1.58 1.68 -21.40
C THR A 99 0.64 2.32 -22.43
N ALA A 100 -0.66 2.17 -22.22
CA ALA A 100 -1.67 2.76 -23.12
C ALA A 100 -1.88 4.26 -22.87
N HIS A 101 -1.67 4.73 -21.63
CA HIS A 101 -1.97 6.09 -21.18
C HIS A 101 -0.88 6.63 -20.25
N HIS A 102 0.33 6.90 -20.80
CA HIS A 102 1.47 7.39 -20.02
C HIS A 102 1.23 8.76 -19.38
N ASP A 103 0.33 9.55 -19.94
CA ASP A 103 -0.12 10.81 -19.34
C ASP A 103 -0.68 10.59 -17.92
N THR A 104 -1.40 9.49 -17.71
CA THR A 104 -1.97 9.14 -16.40
C THR A 104 -0.89 8.72 -15.39
N LEU A 105 0.15 8.01 -15.84
CA LEU A 105 1.27 7.64 -14.97
C LEU A 105 2.02 8.86 -14.44
N TRP A 106 2.35 9.81 -15.35
CA TRP A 106 3.05 11.03 -14.95
C TRP A 106 2.20 11.92 -14.04
N ALA A 107 0.88 12.01 -14.29
CA ALA A 107 -0.03 12.72 -13.40
C ALA A 107 -0.08 12.07 -12.01
N ASP A 108 -0.16 10.74 -11.95
CA ASP A 108 -0.17 9.99 -10.70
C ASP A 108 1.13 10.15 -9.91
N LEU A 109 2.30 10.06 -10.57
CA LEU A 109 3.62 10.21 -9.93
C LEU A 109 3.84 11.61 -9.33
N LYS A 110 3.27 12.66 -9.92
CA LYS A 110 3.35 14.04 -9.39
C LYS A 110 2.42 14.28 -8.22
N HIS A 111 1.30 13.55 -8.14
CA HIS A 111 0.29 13.77 -7.11
C HIS A 111 0.79 13.37 -5.72
N PRO A 112 0.66 14.22 -4.68
CA PRO A 112 1.26 13.96 -3.35
C PRO A 112 0.73 12.70 -2.66
N VAL A 113 -0.53 12.33 -2.86
CA VAL A 113 -1.13 11.14 -2.28
C VAL A 113 -0.97 9.93 -3.21
N VAL A 114 -1.36 10.05 -4.49
CA VAL A 114 -1.33 8.92 -5.42
C VAL A 114 0.10 8.51 -5.73
N GLY A 115 1.02 9.49 -5.92
CA GLY A 115 2.44 9.24 -6.17
C GLY A 115 3.13 8.45 -5.06
N SER A 116 2.70 8.66 -3.80
CA SER A 116 3.21 7.85 -2.69
C SER A 116 2.70 6.41 -2.71
N ILE A 117 1.62 6.11 -3.44
CA ILE A 117 1.06 4.76 -3.55
C ILE A 117 1.66 3.98 -4.74
N VAL A 118 2.16 4.67 -5.78
CA VAL A 118 2.76 4.03 -6.97
C VAL A 118 3.76 2.93 -6.64
N PRO A 119 4.68 3.08 -5.65
CA PRO A 119 5.64 2.03 -5.31
C PRO A 119 5.02 0.70 -4.88
N THR A 120 3.73 0.66 -4.46
CA THR A 120 3.04 -0.61 -4.14
C THR A 120 2.98 -1.56 -5.33
N PHE A 121 3.05 -1.03 -6.55
CA PHE A 121 3.19 -1.81 -7.78
C PHE A 121 4.47 -2.67 -7.74
N ALA A 122 5.60 -2.07 -7.47
CA ALA A 122 6.89 -2.76 -7.36
C ALA A 122 6.93 -3.70 -6.16
N MET A 123 6.35 -3.29 -5.02
CA MET A 123 6.23 -4.16 -3.83
C MET A 123 5.43 -5.42 -4.13
N CYS A 124 4.34 -5.33 -4.91
CA CYS A 124 3.59 -6.51 -5.35
C CYS A 124 4.44 -7.43 -6.21
N LEU A 125 5.24 -6.89 -7.14
CA LEU A 125 6.17 -7.69 -7.94
C LEU A 125 7.26 -8.36 -7.10
N MET A 126 7.74 -7.73 -6.02
CA MET A 126 8.65 -8.36 -5.05
C MET A 126 7.98 -9.57 -4.37
N VAL A 127 6.72 -9.47 -3.96
CA VAL A 127 5.99 -10.61 -3.39
C VAL A 127 5.79 -11.71 -4.42
N VAL A 128 5.42 -11.35 -5.65
CA VAL A 128 5.29 -12.30 -6.78
C VAL A 128 6.62 -12.99 -7.09
N SER A 129 7.76 -12.27 -6.99
CA SER A 129 9.09 -12.83 -7.25
C SER A 129 9.46 -13.97 -6.29
N LYS A 130 9.06 -13.87 -5.01
CA LYS A 130 9.28 -14.96 -4.03
C LYS A 130 8.52 -16.23 -4.44
N THR A 131 7.28 -16.07 -4.91
CA THR A 131 6.48 -17.18 -5.43
C THR A 131 7.08 -17.75 -6.73
N ALA A 132 7.49 -16.88 -7.65
CA ALA A 132 8.14 -17.31 -8.91
C ALA A 132 9.44 -18.08 -8.62
N GLY A 133 10.22 -17.62 -7.64
CA GLY A 133 11.47 -18.26 -7.21
C GLY A 133 11.27 -19.65 -6.60
N HIS A 134 10.08 -19.97 -6.07
CA HIS A 134 9.75 -21.32 -5.62
C HIS A 134 9.72 -22.33 -6.78
N TRP A 135 9.26 -21.89 -7.97
CA TRP A 135 9.16 -22.76 -9.16
C TRP A 135 10.36 -22.62 -10.09
N MET A 136 10.89 -21.41 -10.22
CA MET A 136 12.00 -21.05 -11.12
C MET A 136 12.94 -20.05 -10.39
N PRO A 137 13.95 -20.54 -9.65
CA PRO A 137 14.82 -19.71 -8.80
C PRO A 137 15.42 -18.51 -9.55
N GLU A 138 15.96 -18.70 -10.74
CA GLU A 138 16.58 -17.64 -11.53
C GLU A 138 15.57 -16.55 -11.95
N ALA A 139 14.37 -16.95 -12.38
CA ALA A 139 13.31 -16.02 -12.75
C ALA A 139 12.84 -15.22 -11.52
N GLY A 140 12.77 -15.85 -10.34
CA GLY A 140 12.49 -15.19 -9.09
C GLY A 140 13.51 -14.11 -8.76
N VAL A 141 14.81 -14.42 -8.88
CA VAL A 141 15.89 -13.45 -8.63
C VAL A 141 15.85 -12.28 -9.63
N VAL A 142 15.68 -12.56 -10.93
CA VAL A 142 15.60 -11.52 -11.96
C VAL A 142 14.41 -10.60 -11.71
N LEU A 143 13.23 -11.16 -11.39
CA LEU A 143 12.03 -10.38 -11.10
C LEU A 143 12.19 -9.57 -9.81
N TRP A 144 12.83 -10.14 -8.77
CA TRP A 144 13.14 -9.42 -7.54
C TRP A 144 14.03 -8.20 -7.81
N CYS A 145 15.14 -8.38 -8.52
CA CYS A 145 16.04 -7.28 -8.88
C CYS A 145 15.32 -6.20 -9.69
N ALA A 146 14.53 -6.59 -10.70
CA ALA A 146 13.77 -5.65 -11.51
C ALA A 146 12.74 -4.86 -10.68
N ALA A 147 12.04 -5.53 -9.76
CA ALA A 147 11.08 -4.92 -8.88
C ALA A 147 11.73 -3.94 -7.88
N VAL A 148 12.90 -4.29 -7.33
CA VAL A 148 13.69 -3.39 -6.46
C VAL A 148 14.11 -2.14 -7.22
N LEU A 149 14.66 -2.28 -8.42
CA LEU A 149 15.05 -1.12 -9.24
C LEU A 149 13.86 -0.24 -9.58
N LEU A 150 12.73 -0.84 -9.92
CA LEU A 150 11.48 -0.10 -10.19
C LEU A 150 11.01 0.67 -8.96
N HIS A 151 11.10 0.07 -7.77
CA HIS A 151 10.73 0.73 -6.51
C HIS A 151 11.67 1.92 -6.22
N LEU A 152 12.99 1.72 -6.35
CA LEU A 152 13.97 2.79 -6.16
C LEU A 152 13.76 3.96 -7.15
N ALA A 153 13.42 3.66 -8.40
CA ALA A 153 13.07 4.68 -9.39
C ALA A 153 11.82 5.46 -8.96
N ALA A 154 10.77 4.77 -8.52
CA ALA A 154 9.54 5.39 -8.04
C ALA A 154 9.79 6.23 -6.77
N LEU A 155 10.63 5.75 -5.83
CA LEU A 155 11.09 6.50 -4.67
C LEU A 155 11.81 7.78 -5.08
N GLY A 156 12.79 7.68 -6.01
CA GLY A 156 13.53 8.85 -6.50
C GLY A 156 12.61 9.91 -7.12
N ILE A 157 11.68 9.49 -7.98
CA ILE A 157 10.69 10.39 -8.58
C ILE A 157 9.81 11.04 -7.49
N PHE A 158 9.35 10.26 -6.51
CA PHE A 158 8.55 10.77 -5.41
C PHE A 158 9.32 11.82 -4.61
N VAL A 159 10.55 11.54 -4.21
CA VAL A 159 11.40 12.47 -3.45
C VAL A 159 11.62 13.78 -4.24
N VAL A 160 11.99 13.69 -5.51
CA VAL A 160 12.20 14.88 -6.37
C VAL A 160 10.94 15.74 -6.42
N ASN A 161 9.76 15.13 -6.63
CA ASN A 161 8.51 15.88 -6.67
C ASN A 161 8.16 16.51 -5.31
N ARG A 162 8.51 15.86 -4.19
CA ARG A 162 8.21 16.43 -2.85
C ARG A 162 9.21 17.51 -2.45
N LEU A 163 10.46 17.45 -2.89
CA LEU A 163 11.44 18.52 -2.71
C LEU A 163 11.09 19.80 -3.48
N GLN A 164 10.37 19.67 -4.61
CA GLN A 164 9.88 20.84 -5.36
C GLN A 164 8.71 21.55 -4.64
N GLU A 165 7.95 20.83 -3.81
CA GLU A 165 6.85 21.36 -3.02
C GLU A 165 6.93 20.86 -1.57
N PRO A 166 7.86 21.39 -0.76
CA PRO A 166 8.14 20.89 0.59
C PRO A 166 7.12 21.41 1.61
N ARG A 167 5.86 21.02 1.47
CA ARG A 167 4.76 21.41 2.36
C ARG A 167 4.34 20.22 3.23
N LEU A 168 4.49 20.38 4.54
CA LEU A 168 4.17 19.33 5.51
C LEU A 168 2.67 19.01 5.56
N GLU A 169 1.80 19.98 5.21
CA GLU A 169 0.35 19.79 5.14
C GLU A 169 -0.06 18.74 4.09
N LEU A 170 0.74 18.59 3.03
CA LEU A 170 0.52 17.57 1.99
C LEU A 170 0.91 16.17 2.43
N MET A 171 1.65 16.06 3.54
CA MET A 171 2.11 14.78 4.05
C MET A 171 0.91 13.95 4.58
N VAL A 172 0.79 12.73 4.08
CA VAL A 172 -0.23 11.76 4.48
C VAL A 172 0.45 10.42 4.80
N PRO A 173 -0.17 9.53 5.59
CA PRO A 173 0.48 8.29 6.01
C PRO A 173 0.98 7.39 4.88
N SER A 174 0.45 7.50 3.65
CA SER A 174 1.03 6.80 2.49
C SER A 174 2.43 7.27 2.11
N TRP A 175 2.95 8.39 2.63
CA TRP A 175 4.34 8.81 2.42
C TRP A 175 5.36 7.85 3.05
N PHE A 176 4.94 6.96 3.94
CA PHE A 176 5.80 5.87 4.39
C PHE A 176 6.11 4.85 3.28
N VAL A 177 5.19 4.69 2.30
CA VAL A 177 5.31 3.64 1.30
C VAL A 177 6.56 3.77 0.42
N PRO A 178 6.91 4.94 -0.17
CA PRO A 178 8.09 5.02 -1.01
C PRO A 178 9.40 4.68 -0.28
N PRO A 179 9.75 5.28 0.88
CA PRO A 179 11.05 5.04 1.50
C PRO A 179 11.12 3.79 2.38
N ILE A 180 9.99 3.33 2.96
CA ILE A 180 10.01 2.17 3.87
C ILE A 180 9.50 0.92 3.16
N GLY A 181 8.62 1.07 2.17
CA GLY A 181 8.11 -0.05 1.38
C GLY A 181 9.19 -0.84 0.63
N ILE A 182 10.38 -0.25 0.42
CA ILE A 182 11.53 -0.97 -0.14
C ILE A 182 11.92 -2.19 0.69
N VAL A 183 11.66 -2.19 2.00
CA VAL A 183 11.94 -3.32 2.91
C VAL A 183 11.10 -4.57 2.57
N VAL A 184 10.10 -4.47 1.69
CA VAL A 184 9.46 -5.67 1.11
C VAL A 184 10.50 -6.51 0.35
N ALA A 185 11.54 -5.89 -0.22
CA ALA A 185 12.67 -6.62 -0.83
C ALA A 185 13.36 -7.53 0.19
N ASP A 186 13.53 -7.07 1.43
CA ASP A 186 14.14 -7.87 2.49
C ASP A 186 13.22 -9.02 2.91
N VAL A 187 11.92 -8.75 3.07
CA VAL A 187 10.93 -9.78 3.43
C VAL A 187 10.86 -10.88 2.36
N THR A 188 11.01 -10.51 1.09
CA THR A 188 10.94 -11.42 -0.07
C THR A 188 12.33 -11.83 -0.59
N PHE A 189 13.37 -11.59 0.18
CA PHE A 189 14.76 -11.86 -0.22
C PHE A 189 14.94 -13.26 -0.82
N PRO A 190 15.58 -13.38 -2.00
CA PRO A 190 15.70 -14.66 -2.71
C PRO A 190 16.79 -15.59 -2.16
N GLU A 191 17.41 -15.25 -1.02
CA GLU A 191 18.45 -16.04 -0.32
C GLU A 191 19.74 -16.24 -1.12
N VAL A 192 20.03 -15.32 -2.06
CA VAL A 192 21.25 -15.31 -2.86
C VAL A 192 22.35 -14.56 -2.10
N ALA A 193 23.40 -15.25 -1.67
CA ALA A 193 24.43 -14.72 -0.78
C ALA A 193 25.07 -13.41 -1.28
N VAL A 194 25.33 -13.28 -2.59
CA VAL A 194 25.93 -12.07 -3.18
C VAL A 194 25.00 -10.84 -3.09
N LEU A 195 23.70 -11.03 -2.96
CA LEU A 195 22.71 -9.95 -2.84
C LEU A 195 22.44 -9.56 -1.37
N LEU A 196 22.90 -10.35 -0.39
CA LEU A 196 22.64 -10.10 1.03
C LEU A 196 23.15 -8.74 1.52
N PRO A 197 24.36 -8.28 1.19
CA PRO A 197 24.82 -6.95 1.58
C PRO A 197 23.93 -5.83 1.03
N PHE A 198 23.45 -5.99 -0.21
CA PHE A 198 22.54 -5.04 -0.84
C PHE A 198 21.17 -5.03 -0.12
N ALA A 199 20.60 -6.18 0.21
CA ALA A 199 19.37 -6.27 0.99
C ALA A 199 19.54 -5.56 2.34
N LYS A 200 20.62 -5.81 3.08
CA LYS A 200 20.90 -5.11 4.35
C LYS A 200 20.98 -3.57 4.20
N ILE A 201 21.53 -3.07 3.09
CA ILE A 201 21.50 -1.63 2.79
C ILE A 201 20.07 -1.12 2.63
N LEU A 202 19.21 -1.84 1.90
CA LEU A 202 17.80 -1.48 1.72
C LEU A 202 17.05 -1.46 3.06
N PHE A 203 17.30 -2.46 3.92
CA PHE A 203 16.77 -2.49 5.28
C PHE A 203 17.11 -1.23 6.06
N TRP A 204 18.41 -0.90 6.16
CA TRP A 204 18.87 0.25 6.94
C TRP A 204 18.41 1.58 6.36
N MET A 205 18.27 1.68 5.04
CA MET A 205 17.65 2.83 4.37
C MET A 205 16.19 3.00 4.81
N GLY A 206 15.41 1.93 4.81
CA GLY A 206 14.02 1.95 5.26
C GLY A 206 13.89 2.26 6.75
N ALA A 207 14.76 1.67 7.59
CA ALA A 207 14.79 1.90 9.03
C ALA A 207 15.12 3.36 9.38
N ALA A 208 16.16 3.93 8.74
CA ALA A 208 16.52 5.34 8.91
C ALA A 208 15.37 6.27 8.46
N ALA A 209 14.75 5.97 7.32
CA ALA A 209 13.59 6.73 6.86
C ALA A 209 12.43 6.66 7.86
N TYR A 210 12.17 5.48 8.45
CA TYR A 210 11.13 5.33 9.47
C TYR A 210 11.42 6.13 10.73
N ALA A 211 12.67 6.09 11.21
CA ALA A 211 13.09 6.84 12.39
C ALA A 211 12.88 8.35 12.24
N VAL A 212 13.01 8.89 11.02
CA VAL A 212 12.76 10.31 10.72
C VAL A 212 11.26 10.58 10.47
N LEU A 213 10.63 9.74 9.65
CA LEU A 213 9.26 10.02 9.19
C LEU A 213 8.20 9.73 10.25
N LEU A 214 8.45 8.80 11.20
CA LEU A 214 7.45 8.51 12.24
C LEU A 214 7.17 9.73 13.14
N PRO A 215 8.17 10.37 13.79
CA PRO A 215 7.90 11.55 14.61
C PRO A 215 7.34 12.71 13.78
N LEU A 216 7.81 12.89 12.54
CA LEU A 216 7.28 13.92 11.65
C LEU A 216 5.82 13.68 11.28
N MET A 217 5.43 12.43 11.03
CA MET A 217 4.03 12.07 10.76
C MET A 217 3.15 12.24 11.98
N ILE A 218 3.63 11.86 13.16
CA ILE A 218 2.91 12.10 14.42
C ILE A 218 2.67 13.59 14.60
N TYR A 219 3.71 14.42 14.47
CA TYR A 219 3.57 15.88 14.51
C TYR A 219 2.53 16.38 13.50
N ARG A 220 2.60 15.92 12.24
CA ARG A 220 1.67 16.31 11.18
C ARG A 220 0.22 15.95 11.52
N LEU A 221 -0.02 14.77 12.10
CA LEU A 221 -1.39 14.31 12.39
C LEU A 221 -2.01 15.01 13.59
N PHE A 222 -1.20 15.45 14.57
CA PHE A 222 -1.70 16.09 15.79
C PHE A 222 -1.77 17.61 15.69
N PHE A 223 -0.85 18.26 14.96
CA PHE A 223 -0.69 19.71 15.01
C PHE A 223 -1.06 20.43 13.71
N LEU A 224 -1.27 19.72 12.61
CA LEU A 224 -1.65 20.30 11.33
C LEU A 224 -3.08 19.93 10.94
N PRO A 225 -3.68 20.60 9.92
CA PRO A 225 -5.06 20.34 9.50
C PRO A 225 -5.32 18.86 9.21
N GLU A 226 -6.55 18.40 9.45
CA GLU A 226 -6.93 17.01 9.21
C GLU A 226 -6.58 16.51 7.80
N VAL A 227 -6.25 15.22 7.72
CA VAL A 227 -6.08 14.53 6.43
C VAL A 227 -7.40 14.63 5.63
N PRO A 228 -7.36 15.04 4.35
CA PRO A 228 -8.55 15.12 3.51
C PRO A 228 -9.31 13.77 3.47
N ASN A 229 -10.64 13.82 3.40
CA ASN A 229 -11.47 12.61 3.48
C ASN A 229 -11.09 11.52 2.47
N GLY A 230 -10.70 11.90 1.24
CA GLY A 230 -10.24 10.97 0.22
C GLY A 230 -8.93 10.25 0.54
N ALA A 231 -8.10 10.86 1.41
CA ALA A 231 -6.81 10.31 1.86
C ALA A 231 -6.88 9.68 3.27
N LYS A 232 -7.96 9.86 4.02
CA LYS A 232 -8.12 9.27 5.38
C LYS A 232 -7.89 7.75 5.43
N PRO A 233 -8.25 6.93 4.43
CA PRO A 233 -7.93 5.51 4.46
C PRO A 233 -6.43 5.22 4.58
N THR A 234 -5.55 6.13 4.14
CA THR A 234 -4.09 5.97 4.27
C THR A 234 -3.62 5.92 5.73
N ILE A 235 -4.44 6.35 6.70
CA ILE A 235 -4.14 6.28 8.14
C ILE A 235 -3.85 4.83 8.57
N ALA A 236 -4.50 3.84 7.95
CA ALA A 236 -4.23 2.44 8.23
C ALA A 236 -2.78 2.00 7.92
N ILE A 237 -2.08 2.73 7.05
CA ILE A 237 -0.68 2.44 6.71
C ILE A 237 0.24 2.59 7.92
N LEU A 238 -0.13 3.36 8.95
CA LEU A 238 0.67 3.49 10.18
C LEU A 238 0.98 2.12 10.85
N ALA A 239 0.15 1.10 10.67
CA ALA A 239 0.39 -0.24 11.20
C ALA A 239 1.47 -1.03 10.43
N ALA A 240 1.83 -0.61 9.20
CA ALA A 240 2.74 -1.38 8.34
C ALA A 240 4.23 -1.19 8.65
N PRO A 241 4.78 0.04 8.83
CA PRO A 241 6.21 0.27 8.81
C PRO A 241 7.01 -0.54 9.83
N ALA A 242 6.62 -0.52 11.10
CA ALA A 242 7.33 -1.27 12.15
C ALA A 242 7.23 -2.78 11.94
N SER A 243 6.04 -3.28 11.54
CA SER A 243 5.83 -4.69 11.20
C SER A 243 6.67 -5.12 9.99
N LEU A 244 6.76 -4.26 8.96
CA LEU A 244 7.55 -4.51 7.77
C LEU A 244 9.05 -4.54 8.09
N LEU A 245 9.53 -3.58 8.89
CA LEU A 245 10.91 -3.56 9.36
C LEU A 245 11.23 -4.80 10.21
N LEU A 246 10.34 -5.18 11.13
CA LEU A 246 10.53 -6.39 11.94
C LEU A 246 10.63 -7.64 11.05
N ALA A 247 9.70 -7.79 10.10
CA ALA A 247 9.70 -8.94 9.19
C ALA A 247 10.94 -8.97 8.28
N GLY A 248 11.36 -7.82 7.73
CA GLY A 248 12.55 -7.68 6.91
C GLY A 248 13.83 -7.99 7.69
N TYR A 249 13.97 -7.41 8.88
CA TYR A 249 15.12 -7.64 9.77
C TYR A 249 15.30 -9.12 10.10
N LEU A 250 14.22 -9.78 10.52
CA LEU A 250 14.20 -11.21 10.82
C LEU A 250 14.39 -12.12 9.58
N THR A 251 14.41 -11.55 8.37
CA THR A 251 14.70 -12.31 7.16
C THR A 251 16.17 -12.20 6.75
N VAL A 252 16.76 -10.98 6.81
CA VAL A 252 18.10 -10.73 6.28
C VAL A 252 19.19 -10.79 7.35
N GLU A 253 18.82 -10.76 8.64
CA GLU A 253 19.79 -10.85 9.75
C GLU A 253 19.75 -12.23 10.39
N LYS A 254 20.91 -12.88 10.45
CA LYS A 254 21.04 -14.23 11.05
C LYS A 254 21.07 -14.17 12.58
N ASP A 255 21.74 -13.15 13.11
CA ASP A 255 21.91 -12.91 14.55
C ASP A 255 21.26 -11.56 14.91
N PRO A 256 19.91 -11.48 14.95
CA PRO A 256 19.21 -10.22 15.13
C PRO A 256 19.39 -9.69 16.56
N SER A 257 19.67 -8.38 16.68
CA SER A 257 19.68 -7.68 17.96
C SER A 257 18.31 -7.76 18.62
N LEU A 258 18.23 -8.41 19.77
CA LEU A 258 16.97 -8.55 20.52
C LEU A 258 16.41 -7.20 20.95
N LEU A 259 17.26 -6.21 21.19
CA LEU A 259 16.82 -4.85 21.52
C LEU A 259 16.06 -4.21 20.33
N LEU A 260 16.61 -4.33 19.12
CA LEU A 260 15.94 -3.81 17.92
C LEU A 260 14.66 -4.59 17.61
N VAL A 261 14.67 -5.91 17.77
CA VAL A 261 13.48 -6.77 17.63
C VAL A 261 12.40 -6.34 18.62
N ALA A 262 12.72 -6.15 19.89
CA ALA A 262 11.76 -5.74 20.91
C ALA A 262 11.20 -4.34 20.65
N LEU A 263 12.05 -3.39 20.21
CA LEU A 263 11.63 -2.04 19.86
C LEU A 263 10.63 -2.05 18.68
N LEU A 264 11.00 -2.73 17.58
CA LEU A 264 10.15 -2.81 16.38
C LEU A 264 8.84 -3.56 16.68
N PHE A 265 8.89 -4.63 17.46
CA PHE A 265 7.71 -5.38 17.88
C PHE A 265 6.78 -4.51 18.75
N GLY A 266 7.31 -3.79 19.73
CA GLY A 266 6.52 -2.90 20.58
C GLY A 266 5.82 -1.82 19.79
N ILE A 267 6.52 -1.16 18.85
CA ILE A 267 5.92 -0.15 17.97
C ILE A 267 4.89 -0.80 17.03
N ALA A 268 5.17 -1.97 16.46
CA ALA A 268 4.26 -2.69 15.57
C ALA A 268 2.92 -2.99 16.26
N ILE A 269 2.96 -3.57 17.46
CA ILE A 269 1.74 -3.85 18.23
C ILE A 269 0.99 -2.57 18.58
N LEU A 270 1.69 -1.55 19.06
CA LEU A 270 1.08 -0.27 19.40
C LEU A 270 0.33 0.32 18.19
N MET A 271 0.98 0.38 17.02
CA MET A 271 0.38 0.95 15.82
C MET A 271 -0.79 0.09 15.30
N THR A 272 -0.68 -1.24 15.36
CA THR A 272 -1.78 -2.14 14.98
C THR A 272 -3.01 -1.90 15.88
N VAL A 273 -2.83 -1.83 17.19
CA VAL A 273 -3.92 -1.55 18.14
C VAL A 273 -4.56 -0.19 17.85
N VAL A 274 -3.75 0.86 17.64
CA VAL A 274 -4.26 2.20 17.26
C VAL A 274 -5.11 2.13 15.99
N ILE A 275 -4.67 1.37 14.96
CA ILE A 275 -5.41 1.25 13.71
C ILE A 275 -6.68 0.42 13.89
N TYR A 276 -6.70 -0.60 14.73
CA TYR A 276 -7.94 -1.34 15.03
C TYR A 276 -9.00 -0.43 15.65
N PHE A 277 -8.63 0.45 16.57
CA PHE A 277 -9.55 1.48 17.08
C PHE A 277 -9.97 2.47 15.98
N ALA A 278 -9.05 2.87 15.11
CA ALA A 278 -9.35 3.78 14.01
C ALA A 278 -10.31 3.15 12.98
N PHE A 279 -10.29 1.83 12.77
CA PHE A 279 -11.19 1.12 11.85
C PHE A 279 -12.67 1.36 12.16
N TRP A 280 -13.03 1.59 13.44
CA TRP A 280 -14.39 1.99 13.81
C TRP A 280 -14.90 3.21 13.03
N ARG A 281 -14.01 4.15 12.69
CA ARG A 281 -14.32 5.34 11.88
C ARG A 281 -13.96 5.15 10.43
N LEU A 282 -12.80 4.56 10.13
CA LEU A 282 -12.28 4.44 8.76
C LEU A 282 -13.14 3.54 7.87
N LEU A 283 -13.68 2.46 8.40
CA LEU A 283 -14.55 1.54 7.65
C LEU A 283 -15.96 2.11 7.37
N ARG A 284 -16.32 3.22 8.01
CA ARG A 284 -17.59 3.95 7.77
C ARG A 284 -17.47 5.06 6.75
N LEU A 285 -16.27 5.36 6.27
CA LEU A 285 -16.07 6.33 5.21
C LEU A 285 -16.77 5.87 3.92
N GLN A 286 -17.15 6.82 3.08
CA GLN A 286 -17.60 6.49 1.73
C GLN A 286 -16.47 5.78 0.98
N PHE A 287 -16.80 4.70 0.26
CA PHE A 287 -15.80 3.94 -0.50
C PHE A 287 -15.03 4.85 -1.47
N SER A 288 -13.72 4.72 -1.43
CA SER A 288 -12.80 5.30 -2.40
C SER A 288 -11.71 4.27 -2.73
N PRO A 289 -11.00 4.40 -3.87
CA PRO A 289 -9.86 3.53 -4.17
C PRO A 289 -8.78 3.52 -3.07
N GLY A 290 -8.71 4.55 -2.23
CA GLY A 290 -7.84 4.60 -1.06
C GLY A 290 -8.04 3.46 -0.05
N TYR A 291 -9.18 2.77 -0.06
CA TYR A 291 -9.44 1.59 0.78
C TYR A 291 -8.40 0.47 0.61
N ALA A 292 -7.68 0.42 -0.52
CA ALA A 292 -6.53 -0.47 -0.70
C ALA A 292 -5.48 -0.32 0.41
N ALA A 293 -5.40 0.85 1.05
CA ALA A 293 -4.48 1.11 2.17
C ALA A 293 -4.78 0.26 3.42
N PHE A 294 -5.96 -0.34 3.53
CA PHE A 294 -6.32 -1.23 4.64
C PHE A 294 -5.73 -2.63 4.52
N THR A 295 -5.22 -3.03 3.36
CA THR A 295 -4.94 -4.42 3.02
C THR A 295 -3.56 -4.89 3.46
N PHE A 296 -2.50 -4.39 2.84
CA PHE A 296 -1.12 -4.82 3.11
C PHE A 296 -0.70 -4.64 4.58
N PRO A 297 -1.07 -3.55 5.31
CA PRO A 297 -0.69 -3.40 6.71
C PRO A 297 -1.09 -4.57 7.60
N MET A 298 -2.26 -5.15 7.39
CA MET A 298 -2.73 -6.29 8.17
C MET A 298 -1.97 -7.58 7.84
N ALA A 299 -1.70 -7.83 6.55
CA ALA A 299 -0.96 -9.01 6.12
C ALA A 299 0.50 -8.99 6.61
N ILE A 300 1.16 -7.83 6.58
CA ILE A 300 2.57 -7.73 7.03
C ILE A 300 2.68 -7.80 8.56
N GLY A 301 1.67 -7.32 9.31
CA GLY A 301 1.56 -7.48 10.75
C GLY A 301 1.59 -8.96 11.14
N ALA A 302 0.71 -9.77 10.57
CA ALA A 302 0.68 -11.21 10.79
C ALA A 302 1.99 -11.90 10.38
N THR A 303 2.57 -11.52 9.24
CA THR A 303 3.86 -12.07 8.78
C THR A 303 4.99 -11.80 9.78
N ALA A 304 5.06 -10.57 10.32
CA ALA A 304 6.05 -10.20 11.32
C ALA A 304 5.91 -11.03 12.60
N LEU A 305 4.69 -11.26 13.06
CA LEU A 305 4.40 -12.07 14.24
C LEU A 305 4.78 -13.54 14.05
N TYR A 306 4.53 -14.13 12.87
CA TYR A 306 4.98 -15.51 12.57
C TYR A 306 6.50 -15.62 12.62
N LYS A 307 7.23 -14.68 12.00
CA LYS A 307 8.69 -14.65 12.03
C LYS A 307 9.23 -14.47 13.45
N LEU A 308 8.62 -13.57 14.23
CA LEU A 308 8.98 -13.36 15.62
C LEU A 308 8.72 -14.61 16.48
N SER A 309 7.57 -15.27 16.30
CA SER A 309 7.27 -16.53 16.99
C SER A 309 8.32 -17.60 16.70
N ASN A 310 8.77 -17.70 15.45
CA ASN A 310 9.81 -18.66 15.06
C ASN A 310 11.17 -18.31 15.71
N LEU A 311 11.54 -17.03 15.77
CA LEU A 311 12.75 -16.58 16.47
C LEU A 311 12.68 -16.96 17.96
N VAL A 312 11.58 -16.61 18.63
CA VAL A 312 11.40 -16.84 20.07
C VAL A 312 11.39 -18.33 20.42
N ALA A 313 10.82 -19.17 19.55
CA ALA A 313 10.84 -20.64 19.73
C ALA A 313 12.25 -21.24 19.73
N GLY A 314 13.24 -20.55 19.17
CA GLY A 314 14.65 -20.97 19.19
C GLY A 314 15.35 -20.77 20.54
N PHE A 315 14.77 -20.02 21.48
CA PHE A 315 15.39 -19.79 22.80
C PHE A 315 14.95 -20.84 23.83
N PRO A 316 15.89 -21.39 24.61
CA PRO A 316 15.56 -22.32 25.70
C PRO A 316 14.55 -21.72 26.67
N GLY A 317 13.49 -22.47 26.97
CA GLY A 317 12.44 -22.05 27.90
C GLY A 317 11.44 -21.01 27.38
N ALA A 318 11.60 -20.50 26.15
CA ALA A 318 10.74 -19.46 25.59
C ALA A 318 9.56 -19.99 24.75
N LEU A 319 9.37 -21.30 24.66
CA LEU A 319 8.36 -21.92 23.81
C LEU A 319 6.93 -21.44 24.15
N HIS A 320 6.63 -21.21 25.44
CA HIS A 320 5.34 -20.67 25.87
C HIS A 320 5.07 -19.29 25.27
N TYR A 321 6.06 -18.38 25.28
CA TYR A 321 5.94 -17.04 24.69
C TYR A 321 5.84 -17.13 23.15
N ALA A 322 6.57 -18.05 22.53
CA ALA A 322 6.45 -18.28 21.09
C ALA A 322 5.02 -18.69 20.69
N HIS A 323 4.37 -19.58 21.48
CA HIS A 323 2.98 -19.97 21.25
C HIS A 323 2.00 -18.79 21.42
N GLN A 324 2.22 -17.90 22.41
CA GLN A 324 1.40 -16.71 22.58
C GLN A 324 1.53 -15.76 21.37
N ILE A 325 2.76 -15.50 20.89
CA ILE A 325 2.99 -14.67 19.72
C ILE A 325 2.37 -15.31 18.47
N ARG A 326 2.46 -16.64 18.33
CA ARG A 326 1.84 -17.37 17.22
C ARG A 326 0.30 -17.29 17.26
N PHE A 327 -0.29 -17.34 18.45
CA PHE A 327 -1.73 -17.11 18.61
C PHE A 327 -2.12 -15.70 18.13
N LEU A 328 -1.38 -14.66 18.51
CA LEU A 328 -1.60 -13.31 18.01
C LEU A 328 -1.46 -13.24 16.48
N ALA A 329 -0.50 -13.96 15.90
CA ALA A 329 -0.34 -14.05 14.45
C ALA A 329 -1.57 -14.67 13.78
N HIS A 330 -2.17 -15.71 14.37
CA HIS A 330 -3.42 -16.31 13.86
C HIS A 330 -4.60 -15.34 13.93
N VAL A 331 -4.72 -14.56 15.02
CA VAL A 331 -5.73 -13.49 15.10
C VAL A 331 -5.51 -12.45 14.01
N GLU A 332 -4.29 -11.98 13.86
CA GLU A 332 -3.91 -10.95 12.88
C GLU A 332 -4.17 -11.41 11.43
N VAL A 333 -3.79 -12.64 11.06
CA VAL A 333 -4.04 -13.16 9.71
C VAL A 333 -5.55 -13.31 9.43
N THR A 334 -6.33 -13.65 10.45
CA THR A 334 -7.79 -13.72 10.32
C THR A 334 -8.38 -12.35 10.04
N VAL A 335 -7.95 -11.33 10.80
CA VAL A 335 -8.35 -9.93 10.56
C VAL A 335 -7.90 -9.48 9.16
N ALA A 336 -6.66 -9.79 8.77
CA ALA A 336 -6.14 -9.49 7.45
C ALA A 336 -7.00 -10.10 6.35
N ALA A 337 -7.37 -11.38 6.46
CA ALA A 337 -8.23 -12.06 5.49
C ALA A 337 -9.60 -11.37 5.38
N VAL A 338 -10.26 -11.09 6.50
CA VAL A 338 -11.56 -10.40 6.51
C VAL A 338 -11.48 -9.02 5.86
N VAL A 339 -10.48 -8.21 6.25
CA VAL A 339 -10.32 -6.84 5.72
C VAL A 339 -9.98 -6.86 4.22
N ILE A 340 -9.06 -7.73 3.78
CA ILE A 340 -8.63 -7.80 2.38
C ILE A 340 -9.78 -8.29 1.50
N LEU A 341 -10.52 -9.32 1.91
CA LEU A 341 -11.69 -9.81 1.18
C LEU A 341 -12.80 -8.76 1.12
N TYR A 342 -13.03 -8.04 2.22
CA TYR A 342 -14.00 -6.93 2.25
C TYR A 342 -13.61 -5.82 1.26
N VAL A 343 -12.36 -5.39 1.25
CA VAL A 343 -11.87 -4.37 0.31
C VAL A 343 -11.95 -4.88 -1.14
N ALA A 344 -11.57 -6.13 -1.41
CA ALA A 344 -11.69 -6.75 -2.72
C ALA A 344 -13.14 -6.77 -3.22
N ALA A 345 -14.09 -7.13 -2.34
CA ALA A 345 -15.52 -7.10 -2.66
C ALA A 345 -16.02 -5.69 -2.95
N LEU A 346 -15.56 -4.67 -2.20
CA LEU A 346 -15.90 -3.27 -2.48
C LEU A 346 -15.34 -2.81 -3.84
N TYR A 347 -14.11 -3.17 -4.18
CA TYR A 347 -13.54 -2.88 -5.49
C TYR A 347 -14.35 -3.54 -6.61
N ALA A 348 -14.69 -4.83 -6.47
CA ALA A 348 -15.50 -5.55 -7.44
C ALA A 348 -16.89 -4.89 -7.62
N LYS A 349 -17.56 -4.55 -6.50
CA LYS A 349 -18.87 -3.87 -6.51
C LYS A 349 -18.83 -2.52 -7.23
N ASN A 350 -17.78 -1.74 -7.01
CA ASN A 350 -17.66 -0.39 -7.54
C ASN A 350 -16.89 -0.31 -8.86
N LEU A 351 -16.38 -1.43 -9.39
CA LEU A 351 -15.53 -1.48 -10.59
C LEU A 351 -16.18 -0.78 -11.79
N ARG A 352 -17.48 -1.04 -12.02
CA ARG A 352 -18.21 -0.42 -13.14
C ARG A 352 -18.28 1.10 -13.03
N GLY A 353 -18.36 1.65 -11.83
CA GLY A 353 -18.37 3.08 -11.57
C GLY A 353 -17.01 3.75 -11.73
N MET A 354 -15.91 2.99 -11.55
CA MET A 354 -14.55 3.48 -11.73
C MET A 354 -14.14 3.53 -13.21
N LEU A 355 -14.71 2.66 -14.04
CA LEU A 355 -14.37 2.59 -15.46
C LEU A 355 -15.10 3.69 -16.25
N PRO A 356 -14.42 4.37 -17.19
CA PRO A 356 -15.05 5.38 -18.03
C PRO A 356 -16.15 4.74 -18.88
N LYS A 357 -17.25 5.47 -19.02
CA LYS A 357 -18.30 5.11 -19.98
C LYS A 357 -17.72 5.26 -21.39
N LEU A 358 -17.92 4.25 -22.25
CA LEU A 358 -17.50 4.35 -23.64
C LEU A 358 -18.14 5.57 -24.29
N PRO A 359 -17.39 6.37 -25.06
CA PRO A 359 -18.01 7.47 -25.81
C PRO A 359 -19.09 6.89 -26.73
N ALA A 360 -20.22 7.58 -26.80
CA ALA A 360 -21.16 7.34 -27.87
C ALA A 360 -20.38 7.51 -29.19
N ALA A 361 -20.40 6.48 -30.04
CA ALA A 361 -19.71 6.58 -31.31
C ALA A 361 -20.28 7.78 -32.10
N ALA A 362 -19.39 8.71 -32.46
CA ALA A 362 -19.69 9.82 -33.35
C ALA A 362 -19.91 9.30 -34.76
#